data_d586d23268fc9cd10a2c222a65a72361
#
_entry.id   d586d23268fc9cd10a2c222a65a72361
#
_cell.length_a   1.000
_cell.length_b   1.000
_cell.length_c   1.000
_cell.angle_alpha   90.00
_cell.angle_beta   90.00
_cell.angle_gamma   90.00
#
_symmetry.space_group_name_H-M   'P 1'
#
loop_
_entity.id
_entity.type
_entity.pdbx_description
1 polymer ?
#
loop_
_entity_poly.entity_id
_entity_poly.type
_entity_poly.pdbx_seq_one_letter_code
_entity_poly.pdbx_strand_id
1 'polypeptide(L)'
;MRSGALLFGCTLGVLVSGCTIEPPEGTPPAPMAGVLESGPRETRFGRTGDEVVNNPQLRERIRTLFGADWTPGTGKIQRGAQAYFGRVASPRGVRVGDQNYVAVTGCVTTACSAERVLLLIQETGDSMLARLDEGGYSHYYAYGPEWGRAGSTQQATDAALRALSRTGDPYPRA
;
A
#
# COMPACT_ATOMS: atom_id res chain seq x y z
N MET A 1 -31.87 -84.10 10.30
CA MET A 1 -30.55 -84.50 9.83
C MET A 1 -30.07 -83.48 8.81
N ARG A 2 -28.90 -82.95 8.90
CA ARG A 2 -28.18 -81.93 8.14
C ARG A 2 -28.58 -80.45 8.40
N SER A 3 -27.83 -79.92 9.37
CA SER A 3 -27.69 -78.49 9.65
C SER A 3 -26.93 -77.81 8.50
N GLY A 4 -27.45 -76.68 8.03
CA GLY A 4 -26.76 -75.76 7.14
C GLY A 4 -26.59 -74.41 7.84
N ALA A 5 -25.36 -74.09 8.20
CA ALA A 5 -25.00 -72.79 8.78
C ALA A 5 -24.74 -71.78 7.68
N LEU A 6 -25.50 -70.69 7.65
CA LEU A 6 -25.27 -69.53 6.81
C LEU A 6 -24.45 -68.51 7.60
N LEU A 7 -23.21 -68.31 7.18
CA LEU A 7 -22.32 -67.23 7.64
C LEU A 7 -22.67 -65.96 6.91
N PHE A 8 -23.23 -64.98 7.64
CA PHE A 8 -23.38 -63.63 7.18
C PHE A 8 -22.08 -62.87 7.47
N GLY A 9 -21.32 -62.57 6.41
CA GLY A 9 -20.16 -61.72 6.47
C GLY A 9 -20.60 -60.24 6.49
N CYS A 10 -20.42 -59.58 7.64
CA CYS A 10 -20.58 -58.14 7.76
C CYS A 10 -19.31 -57.46 7.25
N THR A 11 -19.34 -56.92 6.02
CA THR A 11 -18.31 -55.99 5.51
C THR A 11 -18.56 -54.61 6.10
N LEU A 12 -17.74 -54.23 7.09
CA LEU A 12 -17.68 -52.86 7.60
C LEU A 12 -17.04 -51.95 6.52
N GLY A 13 -17.85 -51.24 5.80
CA GLY A 13 -17.39 -50.13 4.93
C GLY A 13 -17.01 -48.91 5.77
N VAL A 14 -15.73 -48.66 5.93
CA VAL A 14 -15.22 -47.42 6.51
C VAL A 14 -15.39 -46.31 5.48
N LEU A 15 -16.43 -45.49 5.65
CA LEU A 15 -16.57 -44.22 4.92
C LEU A 15 -15.55 -43.21 5.51
N VAL A 16 -14.39 -43.12 4.90
CA VAL A 16 -13.45 -42.01 5.15
C VAL A 16 -14.05 -40.77 4.50
N SER A 17 -14.80 -39.98 5.27
CA SER A 17 -15.16 -38.62 4.90
C SER A 17 -13.90 -37.78 4.92
N GLY A 18 -13.23 -37.69 3.78
CA GLY A 18 -12.13 -36.78 3.59
C GLY A 18 -12.68 -35.33 3.64
N CYS A 19 -12.49 -34.65 4.76
CA CYS A 19 -12.59 -33.19 4.79
C CYS A 19 -11.48 -32.65 3.89
N THR A 20 -11.82 -32.32 2.66
CA THR A 20 -10.99 -31.46 1.82
C THR A 20 -10.98 -30.10 2.50
N ILE A 21 -9.94 -29.82 3.28
CA ILE A 21 -9.63 -28.45 3.73
C ILE A 21 -9.19 -27.72 2.47
N GLU A 22 -10.11 -26.96 1.88
CA GLU A 22 -9.79 -26.02 0.84
C GLU A 22 -8.78 -25.03 1.43
N PRO A 23 -7.56 -24.90 0.86
CA PRO A 23 -6.60 -23.93 1.38
C PRO A 23 -7.25 -22.56 1.31
N PRO A 24 -7.06 -21.68 2.32
CA PRO A 24 -7.59 -20.32 2.27
C PRO A 24 -7.15 -19.67 0.96
N GLU A 25 -8.11 -19.06 0.27
CA GLU A 25 -7.85 -18.34 -0.99
C GLU A 25 -6.59 -17.50 -0.78
N GLY A 26 -5.52 -17.84 -1.52
CA GLY A 26 -4.21 -17.25 -1.32
C GLY A 26 -4.29 -15.74 -1.50
N THR A 27 -3.71 -15.00 -0.57
CA THR A 27 -3.55 -13.55 -0.72
C THR A 27 -3.03 -13.26 -2.12
N PRO A 28 -3.69 -12.40 -2.91
CA PRO A 28 -3.25 -12.09 -4.27
C PRO A 28 -1.76 -11.75 -4.28
N PRO A 29 -0.98 -12.21 -5.26
CA PRO A 29 0.43 -11.90 -5.33
C PRO A 29 0.63 -10.38 -5.32
N ALA A 30 1.64 -9.91 -4.57
CA ALA A 30 1.96 -8.50 -4.51
C ALA A 30 2.23 -7.95 -5.92
N PRO A 31 1.69 -6.78 -6.27
CA PRO A 31 1.89 -6.21 -7.59
C PRO A 31 3.37 -5.96 -7.86
N MET A 32 3.80 -6.21 -9.09
CA MET A 32 5.14 -5.82 -9.52
C MET A 32 5.22 -4.29 -9.58
N ALA A 33 6.36 -3.74 -9.14
CA ALA A 33 6.62 -2.33 -9.24
C ALA A 33 8.02 -2.03 -9.81
N GLY A 34 8.12 -0.95 -10.56
CA GLY A 34 9.35 -0.46 -11.16
C GLY A 34 9.39 1.07 -11.21
N VAL A 35 10.57 1.64 -11.09
CA VAL A 35 10.79 3.07 -11.32
C VAL A 35 10.78 3.31 -12.81
N LEU A 36 10.05 4.33 -13.24
CA LEU A 36 9.99 4.76 -14.65
C LEU A 36 11.21 5.65 -14.96
N GLU A 37 11.59 5.68 -16.23
CA GLU A 37 12.57 6.66 -16.69
C GLU A 37 12.05 8.07 -16.45
N SER A 38 12.97 8.97 -16.08
CA SER A 38 12.66 10.38 -15.85
C SER A 38 12.06 11.02 -17.10
N GLY A 39 10.97 11.78 -16.89
CA GLY A 39 10.27 12.41 -18.00
C GLY A 39 9.15 13.34 -17.56
N PRO A 40 8.35 13.84 -18.50
CA PRO A 40 7.29 14.82 -18.21
C PRO A 40 6.23 14.35 -17.21
N ARG A 41 6.11 13.04 -17.03
CA ARG A 41 5.11 12.45 -16.11
C ARG A 41 5.38 12.78 -14.65
N GLU A 42 6.66 12.67 -14.24
CA GLU A 42 7.04 12.92 -12.84
C GLU A 42 6.86 14.37 -12.44
N THR A 43 6.97 15.31 -13.40
CA THR A 43 6.81 16.73 -13.17
C THR A 43 5.41 17.27 -13.46
N ARG A 44 4.44 16.38 -13.75
CA ARG A 44 3.06 16.77 -14.11
C ARG A 44 2.39 17.64 -13.06
N PHE A 45 2.63 17.36 -11.79
CA PHE A 45 2.01 18.09 -10.67
C PHE A 45 2.95 19.09 -10.00
N GLY A 46 4.22 19.11 -10.39
CA GLY A 46 5.26 19.98 -9.85
C GLY A 46 6.64 19.37 -10.08
N ARG A 47 7.67 20.20 -10.12
CA ARG A 47 9.06 19.77 -10.31
C ARG A 47 9.73 19.35 -9.01
N THR A 48 9.24 19.88 -7.89
CA THR A 48 9.70 19.55 -6.55
C THR A 48 8.59 18.88 -5.77
N GLY A 49 8.95 18.13 -4.72
CA GLY A 49 7.96 17.52 -3.85
C GLY A 49 7.06 18.55 -3.18
N ASP A 50 7.62 19.71 -2.80
CA ASP A 50 6.86 20.83 -2.23
C ASP A 50 5.82 21.38 -3.22
N GLU A 51 6.19 21.56 -4.48
CA GLU A 51 5.24 21.98 -5.52
C GLU A 51 4.11 20.99 -5.70
N VAL A 52 4.41 19.69 -5.67
CA VAL A 52 3.40 18.62 -5.79
C VAL A 52 2.43 18.65 -4.62
N VAL A 53 2.93 18.67 -3.38
CA VAL A 53 2.09 18.63 -2.17
C VAL A 53 1.25 19.91 -2.04
N ASN A 54 1.76 21.04 -2.46
CA ASN A 54 1.08 22.33 -2.42
C ASN A 54 0.31 22.65 -3.71
N ASN A 55 0.28 21.74 -4.69
CA ASN A 55 -0.45 21.93 -5.93
C ASN A 55 -1.93 22.23 -5.66
N PRO A 56 -2.51 23.34 -6.16
CA PRO A 56 -3.90 23.72 -5.88
C PRO A 56 -4.94 22.64 -6.25
N GLN A 57 -4.65 21.81 -7.26
CA GLN A 57 -5.53 20.74 -7.71
C GLN A 57 -5.47 19.49 -6.81
N LEU A 58 -4.35 19.29 -6.08
CA LEU A 58 -4.09 18.10 -5.30
C LEU A 58 -4.24 18.31 -3.79
N ARG A 59 -3.92 19.47 -3.27
CA ARG A 59 -3.80 19.69 -1.82
C ARG A 59 -5.04 19.30 -1.02
N GLU A 60 -6.24 19.59 -1.55
CA GLU A 60 -7.49 19.22 -0.86
C GLU A 60 -7.75 17.72 -0.93
N ARG A 61 -7.37 17.06 -2.03
CA ARG A 61 -7.43 15.60 -2.16
C ARG A 61 -6.44 14.92 -1.24
N ILE A 62 -5.22 15.48 -1.08
CA ILE A 62 -4.21 14.98 -0.13
C ILE A 62 -4.72 15.12 1.30
N ARG A 63 -5.34 16.23 1.68
CA ARG A 63 -5.99 16.38 2.99
C ARG A 63 -7.09 15.36 3.21
N THR A 64 -7.93 15.17 2.20
CA THR A 64 -9.02 14.19 2.23
C THR A 64 -8.49 12.76 2.35
N LEU A 65 -7.38 12.43 1.69
CA LEU A 65 -6.73 11.13 1.77
C LEU A 65 -6.36 10.77 3.22
N PHE A 66 -5.81 11.71 3.99
CA PHE A 66 -5.45 11.50 5.39
C PHE A 66 -6.60 11.74 6.37
N GLY A 67 -7.63 12.50 5.96
CA GLY A 67 -8.81 12.77 6.78
C GLY A 67 -8.45 13.37 8.14
N ALA A 68 -8.94 12.75 9.23
CA ALA A 68 -8.68 13.20 10.60
C ALA A 68 -7.19 13.13 10.98
N ASP A 69 -6.42 12.26 10.32
CA ASP A 69 -4.98 12.13 10.56
C ASP A 69 -4.15 13.28 9.97
N TRP A 70 -4.77 14.18 9.18
CA TRP A 70 -4.04 15.31 8.59
C TRP A 70 -3.49 16.29 9.63
N THR A 71 -4.29 16.60 10.66
CA THR A 71 -3.96 17.60 11.68
C THR A 71 -3.53 16.92 12.98
N PRO A 72 -2.54 17.46 13.71
CA PRO A 72 -2.11 16.91 14.99
C PRO A 72 -3.28 16.78 15.99
N GLY A 73 -3.34 15.65 16.70
CA GLY A 73 -4.29 15.43 17.79
C GLY A 73 -5.74 15.19 17.38
N THR A 74 -6.05 15.08 16.09
CA THR A 74 -7.42 14.83 15.61
C THR A 74 -7.64 13.38 15.16
N GLY A 75 -6.59 12.65 14.86
CA GLY A 75 -6.63 11.27 14.40
C GLY A 75 -5.68 10.35 15.17
N LYS A 76 -5.17 9.31 14.50
CA LYS A 76 -4.26 8.32 15.07
C LYS A 76 -2.80 8.78 15.05
N ILE A 77 -2.46 9.70 14.13
CA ILE A 77 -1.09 10.18 13.92
C ILE A 77 -0.84 11.35 14.88
N GLN A 78 0.15 11.19 15.78
CA GLN A 78 0.43 12.19 16.83
C GLN A 78 0.77 13.57 16.26
N ARG A 79 1.66 13.61 15.27
CA ARG A 79 2.14 14.87 14.68
C ARG A 79 1.23 15.39 13.56
N GLY A 80 0.23 14.59 13.15
CA GLY A 80 -0.55 14.82 11.95
C GLY A 80 0.24 14.59 10.67
N ALA A 81 -0.41 14.07 9.64
CA ALA A 81 0.24 13.70 8.37
C ALA A 81 0.90 14.91 7.68
N GLN A 82 0.42 16.12 7.92
CA GLN A 82 1.03 17.35 7.39
C GLN A 82 2.50 17.49 7.76
N ALA A 83 2.91 17.10 8.99
CA ALA A 83 4.28 17.22 9.44
C ALA A 83 5.27 16.35 8.66
N TYR A 84 4.79 15.26 8.05
CA TYR A 84 5.60 14.33 7.27
C TYR A 84 5.98 14.87 5.89
N PHE A 85 5.38 15.97 5.48
CA PHE A 85 5.76 16.73 4.30
C PHE A 85 6.64 17.96 4.64
N GLY A 86 7.19 18.02 5.84
CA GLY A 86 8.11 19.08 6.27
C GLY A 86 9.45 19.07 5.51
N ARG A 87 9.84 17.92 4.98
CA ARG A 87 10.93 17.75 4.02
C ARG A 87 10.51 16.71 2.99
N VAL A 88 10.55 17.06 1.72
CA VAL A 88 10.12 16.20 0.62
C VAL A 88 11.21 16.04 -0.44
N ALA A 89 11.32 14.83 -1.00
CA ALA A 89 12.20 14.56 -2.13
C ALA A 89 11.56 14.99 -3.45
N SER A 90 12.36 15.10 -4.50
CA SER A 90 11.86 15.31 -5.86
C SER A 90 10.91 14.18 -6.27
N PRO A 91 9.83 14.50 -7.00
CA PRO A 91 8.89 13.50 -7.45
C PRO A 91 9.56 12.51 -8.41
N ARG A 92 9.06 11.27 -8.42
CA ARG A 92 9.58 10.18 -9.27
C ARG A 92 8.44 9.41 -9.90
N GLY A 93 8.59 9.01 -11.15
CA GLY A 93 7.67 8.13 -11.82
C GLY A 93 7.81 6.68 -11.31
N VAL A 94 6.71 6.04 -10.92
CA VAL A 94 6.68 4.63 -10.49
C VAL A 94 5.50 3.94 -11.14
N ARG A 95 5.74 2.74 -11.69
CA ARG A 95 4.67 1.83 -12.11
C ARG A 95 4.41 0.82 -11.00
N VAL A 96 3.16 0.59 -10.69
CA VAL A 96 2.71 -0.46 -9.77
C VAL A 96 1.60 -1.26 -10.46
N GLY A 97 1.87 -2.53 -10.75
CA GLY A 97 1.01 -3.31 -11.64
C GLY A 97 0.95 -2.69 -13.03
N ASP A 98 -0.25 -2.38 -13.48
CA ASP A 98 -0.55 -1.71 -14.75
C ASP A 98 -0.72 -0.18 -14.64
N GLN A 99 -0.65 0.37 -13.43
CA GLN A 99 -0.89 1.79 -13.15
C GLN A 99 0.41 2.58 -12.98
N ASN A 100 0.42 3.79 -13.51
CA ASN A 100 1.53 4.74 -13.34
C ASN A 100 1.17 5.79 -12.27
N TYR A 101 2.16 6.08 -11.44
CA TYR A 101 2.05 7.04 -10.35
C TYR A 101 3.21 8.02 -10.35
N VAL A 102 2.94 9.22 -9.86
CA VAL A 102 3.95 10.14 -9.36
C VAL A 102 4.14 9.85 -7.87
N ALA A 103 5.33 9.41 -7.49
CA ALA A 103 5.70 9.13 -6.12
C ALA A 103 6.40 10.33 -5.50
N VAL A 104 5.93 10.77 -4.35
CA VAL A 104 6.55 11.77 -3.49
C VAL A 104 6.85 11.13 -2.14
N THR A 105 8.09 11.21 -1.71
CA THR A 105 8.51 10.76 -0.38
C THR A 105 8.85 11.96 0.49
N GLY A 106 8.49 11.87 1.74
CA GLY A 106 8.74 12.93 2.71
C GLY A 106 9.04 12.37 4.09
N CYS A 107 9.43 13.27 4.99
CA CYS A 107 9.68 12.92 6.38
C CYS A 107 9.47 14.13 7.31
N VAL A 108 9.27 13.83 8.60
CA VAL A 108 9.35 14.86 9.63
C VAL A 108 10.79 15.35 9.72
N THR A 109 11.02 16.65 9.58
CA THR A 109 12.36 17.27 9.47
C THR A 109 13.33 16.82 10.55
N THR A 110 12.86 16.60 11.78
CA THR A 110 13.68 16.19 12.93
C THR A 110 13.78 14.68 13.14
N ALA A 111 13.07 13.88 12.33
CA ALA A 111 12.93 12.43 12.53
C ALA A 111 12.90 11.62 11.22
N CYS A 112 13.60 12.06 10.18
CA CYS A 112 13.61 11.44 8.84
C CYS A 112 14.02 9.96 8.81
N SER A 113 14.69 9.45 9.86
CA SER A 113 15.04 8.03 9.95
C SER A 113 13.86 7.13 10.35
N ALA A 114 12.84 7.67 11.03
CA ALA A 114 11.75 6.90 11.62
C ALA A 114 10.35 7.36 11.20
N GLU A 115 10.18 8.66 10.94
CA GLU A 115 8.89 9.26 10.63
C GLU A 115 8.85 9.69 9.17
N ARG A 116 8.21 8.89 8.33
CA ARG A 116 8.30 8.95 6.86
C ARG A 116 6.94 8.82 6.21
N VAL A 117 6.81 9.39 5.02
CA VAL A 117 5.61 9.24 4.18
C VAL A 117 6.01 8.91 2.74
N LEU A 118 5.28 7.98 2.14
CA LEU A 118 5.22 7.77 0.69
C LEU A 118 3.83 8.15 0.23
N LEU A 119 3.73 9.06 -0.72
CA LEU A 119 2.50 9.43 -1.42
C LEU A 119 2.63 9.02 -2.89
N LEU A 120 1.68 8.23 -3.37
CA LEU A 120 1.53 7.83 -4.76
C LEU A 120 0.31 8.56 -5.34
N ILE A 121 0.51 9.33 -6.39
CA ILE A 121 -0.54 10.07 -7.08
C ILE A 121 -0.67 9.48 -8.47
N GLN A 122 -1.83 8.92 -8.80
CA GLN A 122 -2.08 8.43 -10.17
C GLN A 122 -1.92 9.56 -11.18
N GLU A 123 -1.49 9.26 -12.39
CA GLU A 123 -1.23 10.28 -13.43
C GLU A 123 -2.42 11.20 -13.70
N THR A 124 -3.66 10.75 -13.49
CA THR A 124 -4.86 11.59 -13.62
C THR A 124 -5.07 12.51 -12.41
N GLY A 125 -4.45 12.19 -11.27
CA GLY A 125 -4.68 12.87 -9.99
C GLY A 125 -5.97 12.47 -9.27
N ASP A 126 -6.73 11.51 -9.79
CA ASP A 126 -8.04 11.12 -9.25
C ASP A 126 -7.95 10.05 -8.17
N SER A 127 -6.85 9.30 -8.14
CA SER A 127 -6.58 8.27 -7.13
C SER A 127 -5.22 8.50 -6.49
N MET A 128 -5.16 8.28 -5.20
CA MET A 128 -3.95 8.43 -4.40
C MET A 128 -3.84 7.31 -3.38
N LEU A 129 -2.62 6.88 -3.12
CA LEU A 129 -2.29 5.95 -2.06
C LEU A 129 -1.21 6.58 -1.19
N ALA A 130 -1.25 6.32 0.11
CA ALA A 130 -0.15 6.71 0.98
C ALA A 130 0.18 5.63 2.00
N ARG A 131 1.46 5.60 2.35
CA ARG A 131 1.99 4.89 3.51
C ARG A 131 2.71 5.91 4.38
N LEU A 132 2.40 5.91 5.66
CA LEU A 132 3.01 6.76 6.66
C LEU A 132 3.58 5.86 7.76
N ASP A 133 4.87 6.01 8.05
CA ASP A 133 5.57 5.27 9.09
C ASP A 133 5.77 6.17 10.31
N GLU A 134 5.28 5.74 11.49
CA GLU A 134 5.38 6.44 12.77
C GLU A 134 5.57 5.43 13.91
N GLY A 135 6.57 5.63 14.74
CA GLY A 135 6.76 4.83 15.95
C GLY A 135 6.92 3.32 15.72
N GLY A 136 7.42 2.90 14.56
CA GLY A 136 7.55 1.49 14.18
C GLY A 136 6.29 0.88 13.56
N TYR A 137 5.23 1.65 13.39
CA TYR A 137 3.99 1.24 12.74
C TYR A 137 3.87 1.89 11.37
N SER A 138 3.15 1.21 10.46
CA SER A 138 2.81 1.74 9.14
C SER A 138 1.30 1.94 9.04
N HIS A 139 0.89 3.12 8.62
CA HIS A 139 -0.50 3.49 8.36
C HIS A 139 -0.71 3.62 6.85
N TYR A 140 -1.82 3.12 6.35
CA TYR A 140 -2.12 3.06 4.93
C TYR A 140 -3.40 3.83 4.61
N TYR A 141 -3.35 4.65 3.58
CA TYR A 141 -4.44 5.53 3.16
C TYR A 141 -4.72 5.36 1.67
N ALA A 142 -5.97 5.47 1.31
CA ALA A 142 -6.41 5.42 -0.08
C ALA A 142 -7.48 6.48 -0.35
N TYR A 143 -7.38 7.11 -1.51
CA TYR A 143 -8.35 8.06 -2.03
C TYR A 143 -8.67 7.71 -3.49
N GLY A 144 -9.96 7.75 -3.85
CA GLY A 144 -10.44 7.45 -5.20
C GLY A 144 -11.19 6.12 -5.30
N PRO A 145 -11.84 5.85 -6.45
CA PRO A 145 -12.84 4.79 -6.59
C PRO A 145 -12.28 3.37 -6.53
N GLU A 146 -10.98 3.15 -6.78
CA GLU A 146 -10.43 1.81 -7.02
C GLU A 146 -9.82 1.13 -5.78
N TRP A 147 -9.63 1.84 -4.66
CA TRP A 147 -8.74 1.38 -3.59
C TRP A 147 -9.39 1.15 -2.23
N GLY A 148 -10.65 0.77 -2.20
CA GLY A 148 -11.37 0.52 -0.95
C GLY A 148 -10.89 -0.66 -0.08
N ARG A 149 -9.80 -1.35 -0.43
CA ARG A 149 -9.27 -2.51 0.31
C ARG A 149 -7.89 -2.21 0.89
N ALA A 150 -7.79 -2.13 2.22
CA ALA A 150 -6.55 -1.87 2.94
C ALA A 150 -5.38 -2.78 2.52
N GLY A 151 -5.62 -4.07 2.23
CA GLY A 151 -4.58 -4.99 1.77
C GLY A 151 -3.97 -4.59 0.42
N SER A 152 -4.77 -4.15 -0.53
CA SER A 152 -4.26 -3.70 -1.84
C SER A 152 -3.45 -2.41 -1.73
N THR A 153 -3.83 -1.49 -0.85
CA THR A 153 -3.07 -0.25 -0.59
C THR A 153 -1.71 -0.56 0.02
N GLN A 154 -1.65 -1.43 1.02
CA GLN A 154 -0.40 -1.89 1.61
C GLN A 154 0.51 -2.52 0.56
N GLN A 155 0.01 -3.49 -0.19
CA GLN A 155 0.80 -4.19 -1.20
C GLN A 155 1.35 -3.24 -2.26
N ALA A 156 0.54 -2.29 -2.74
CA ALA A 156 0.94 -1.33 -3.75
C ALA A 156 2.01 -0.36 -3.24
N THR A 157 1.81 0.21 -2.04
CA THR A 157 2.78 1.15 -1.46
C THR A 157 4.09 0.46 -1.06
N ASP A 158 4.03 -0.76 -0.54
CA ASP A 158 5.22 -1.56 -0.22
C ASP A 158 5.99 -1.95 -1.48
N ALA A 159 5.31 -2.30 -2.57
CA ALA A 159 5.93 -2.61 -3.85
C ALA A 159 6.61 -1.37 -4.45
N ALA A 160 5.95 -0.22 -4.43
CA ALA A 160 6.51 1.05 -4.88
C ALA A 160 7.75 1.44 -4.06
N LEU A 161 7.69 1.33 -2.73
CA LEU A 161 8.80 1.65 -1.85
C LEU A 161 10.01 0.76 -2.13
N ARG A 162 9.80 -0.56 -2.29
CA ARG A 162 10.88 -1.49 -2.70
C ARG A 162 11.48 -1.12 -4.05
N ALA A 163 10.65 -0.70 -5.03
CA ALA A 163 11.16 -0.28 -6.33
C ALA A 163 12.02 0.97 -6.23
N LEU A 164 11.57 1.98 -5.49
CA LEU A 164 12.31 3.21 -5.24
C LEU A 164 13.64 2.95 -4.51
N SER A 165 13.63 2.09 -3.48
CA SER A 165 14.81 1.75 -2.69
C SER A 165 15.92 1.05 -3.48
N ARG A 166 15.59 0.35 -4.58
CA ARG A 166 16.58 -0.25 -5.48
C ARG A 166 17.43 0.77 -6.23
N THR A 167 16.96 2.00 -6.35
CA THR A 167 17.66 3.09 -7.05
C THR A 167 18.35 4.07 -6.11
N GLY A 168 18.32 3.81 -4.81
CA GLY A 168 18.90 4.62 -3.74
C GLY A 168 17.92 4.81 -2.59
N ASP A 169 18.31 5.59 -1.57
CA ASP A 169 17.40 5.96 -0.49
C ASP A 169 16.24 6.80 -1.07
N PRO A 170 15.00 6.35 -0.94
CA PRO A 170 13.87 7.09 -1.50
C PRO A 170 13.49 8.33 -0.68
N TYR A 171 13.96 8.42 0.55
CA TYR A 171 13.59 9.50 1.46
C TYR A 171 14.61 10.66 1.45
N PRO A 172 14.17 11.88 1.79
CA PRO A 172 15.09 13.00 1.95
C PRO A 172 16.13 12.68 3.03
N ARG A 173 17.39 13.05 2.77
CA ARG A 173 18.44 12.89 3.79
C ARG A 173 18.25 13.95 4.89
N ALA A 174 18.62 13.58 6.09
CA ALA A 174 18.62 14.47 7.25
C ALA A 174 19.55 15.67 7.07
#